data_8762a92fecdb1543df81b418ce186702
#
_entry.id   8762a92fecdb1543df81b418ce186702
#
_cell.length_a   1.000
_cell.length_b   1.000
_cell.length_c   1.000
_cell.angle_alpha   90.00
_cell.angle_beta   90.00
_cell.angle_gamma   90.00
#
_symmetry.space_group_name_H-M   'P 1'
#
loop_
_entity.id
_entity.type
_entity.pdbx_description
1 polymer ?
#
loop_
_entity_poly.entity_id
_entity_poly.type
_entity_poly.pdbx_seq_one_letter_code
_entity_poly.pdbx_strand_id
1 'polypeptide(L)'
;MNGWPDADTLHLVTDRLNALRAEIDQTCHRVGRDPAEVTLVGACKRQPLSRIAAAVVAGLNELGENYVQETESVRPALEALLKERGVRPPRWRMIGHLQRNKARDAVNRFDTIDSIDRIKLAVELNKRSEAEGRTLDVGFQIALSAEEQKAGIRPEEAPALLEACRPLESLRVIGLMTLPSAEPKQARIAFRRLRELRDTLQQKAGGESLQQLSMGMSGDFKIAIEEGATHVRIGSALFGDRTPR
;
A
#
# COMPACT_ATOMS: atom_id res chain seq x y z
N MET A 1 28.81 1.15 -7.35
CA MET A 1 27.83 1.62 -8.36
C MET A 1 26.78 2.44 -7.63
N ASN A 2 26.54 3.64 -8.04
CA ASN A 2 25.97 4.74 -7.24
C ASN A 2 24.44 4.67 -6.96
N GLY A 3 23.72 3.57 -7.23
CA GLY A 3 22.27 3.44 -7.01
C GLY A 3 21.37 4.43 -7.79
N TRP A 4 21.96 5.47 -8.40
CA TRP A 4 21.27 6.42 -9.26
C TRP A 4 20.94 5.79 -10.61
N PRO A 5 19.75 6.00 -11.19
CA PRO A 5 19.40 5.45 -12.48
C PRO A 5 20.28 6.04 -13.60
N ASP A 6 20.72 5.20 -14.52
CA ASP A 6 21.21 5.66 -15.82
C ASP A 6 20.06 6.21 -16.69
N ALA A 7 20.41 6.84 -17.82
CA ALA A 7 19.42 7.46 -18.69
C ALA A 7 18.40 6.46 -19.24
N ASP A 8 18.83 5.25 -19.57
CA ASP A 8 17.96 4.20 -20.12
C ASP A 8 16.99 3.69 -19.07
N THR A 9 17.46 3.43 -17.84
CA THR A 9 16.61 3.04 -16.71
C THR A 9 15.59 4.12 -16.38
N LEU A 10 16.03 5.39 -16.33
CA LEU A 10 15.13 6.52 -16.05
C LEU A 10 14.06 6.65 -17.14
N HIS A 11 14.44 6.60 -18.40
CA HIS A 11 13.51 6.67 -19.54
C HIS A 11 12.49 5.53 -19.49
N LEU A 12 12.96 4.28 -19.38
CA LEU A 12 12.11 3.10 -19.35
C LEU A 12 11.07 3.14 -18.20
N VAL A 13 11.49 3.51 -16.98
CA VAL A 13 10.59 3.57 -15.83
C VAL A 13 9.62 4.74 -15.94
N THR A 14 10.08 5.88 -16.47
CA THR A 14 9.22 7.05 -16.74
C THR A 14 8.12 6.72 -17.74
N ASP A 15 8.45 6.06 -18.83
CA ASP A 15 7.47 5.67 -19.86
C ASP A 15 6.41 4.71 -19.30
N ARG A 16 6.85 3.72 -18.51
CA ARG A 16 5.93 2.79 -17.85
C ARG A 16 5.02 3.51 -16.86
N LEU A 17 5.56 4.42 -16.05
CA LEU A 17 4.78 5.20 -15.09
C LEU A 17 3.72 6.06 -15.80
N ASN A 18 4.11 6.72 -16.90
CA ASN A 18 3.20 7.54 -17.69
C ASN A 18 2.11 6.70 -18.36
N ALA A 19 2.46 5.52 -18.91
CA ALA A 19 1.48 4.59 -19.45
C ALA A 19 0.47 4.12 -18.39
N LEU A 20 0.95 3.76 -17.19
CA LEU A 20 0.08 3.37 -16.08
C LEU A 20 -0.85 4.50 -15.63
N ARG A 21 -0.34 5.73 -15.55
CA ARG A 21 -1.18 6.90 -15.23
C ARG A 21 -2.26 7.12 -16.28
N ALA A 22 -1.91 7.03 -17.56
CA ALA A 22 -2.90 7.15 -18.64
C ALA A 22 -3.97 6.05 -18.58
N GLU A 23 -3.60 4.82 -18.22
CA GLU A 23 -4.57 3.73 -18.03
C GLU A 23 -5.47 3.94 -16.81
N ILE A 24 -4.93 4.48 -15.70
CA ILE A 24 -5.71 4.87 -14.51
C ILE A 24 -6.69 5.97 -14.89
N ASP A 25 -6.24 7.05 -15.54
CA ASP A 25 -7.05 8.18 -15.96
C ASP A 25 -8.20 7.72 -16.87
N GLN A 26 -7.88 6.93 -17.91
CA GLN A 26 -8.88 6.38 -18.81
C GLN A 26 -9.91 5.52 -18.08
N THR A 27 -9.45 4.71 -17.11
CA THR A 27 -10.36 3.84 -16.35
C THR A 27 -11.27 4.66 -15.45
N CYS A 28 -10.74 5.68 -14.76
CA CYS A 28 -11.51 6.60 -13.92
C CYS A 28 -12.56 7.33 -14.74
N HIS A 29 -12.19 7.95 -15.86
CA HIS A 29 -13.13 8.66 -16.73
C HIS A 29 -14.27 7.76 -17.23
N ARG A 30 -13.97 6.51 -17.59
CA ARG A 30 -14.98 5.55 -18.05
C ARG A 30 -16.07 5.28 -17.00
N VAL A 31 -15.74 5.38 -15.71
CA VAL A 31 -16.68 5.12 -14.59
C VAL A 31 -17.09 6.39 -13.85
N GLY A 32 -16.80 7.58 -14.41
CA GLY A 32 -17.21 8.86 -13.85
C GLY A 32 -16.48 9.25 -12.54
N ARG A 33 -15.24 8.77 -12.36
CA ARG A 33 -14.40 9.11 -11.19
C ARG A 33 -13.32 10.14 -11.56
N ASP A 34 -12.91 10.93 -10.59
CA ASP A 34 -11.73 11.78 -10.73
C ASP A 34 -10.45 10.91 -10.59
N PRO A 35 -9.52 10.94 -11.57
CA PRO A 35 -8.22 10.25 -11.44
C PRO A 35 -7.42 10.64 -10.20
N ALA A 36 -7.58 11.85 -9.68
CA ALA A 36 -6.94 12.33 -8.47
C ALA A 36 -7.34 11.53 -7.20
N GLU A 37 -8.46 10.81 -7.24
CA GLU A 37 -8.88 9.90 -6.16
C GLU A 37 -8.04 8.62 -6.09
N VAL A 38 -7.24 8.31 -7.13
CA VAL A 38 -6.51 7.05 -7.24
C VAL A 38 -5.01 7.28 -7.10
N THR A 39 -4.44 6.77 -6.03
CA THR A 39 -2.99 6.77 -5.78
C THR A 39 -2.35 5.51 -6.34
N LEU A 40 -1.29 5.67 -7.15
CA LEU A 40 -0.45 4.58 -7.59
C LEU A 40 0.64 4.33 -6.54
N VAL A 41 0.64 3.14 -5.94
CA VAL A 41 1.68 2.66 -5.02
C VAL A 41 2.64 1.74 -5.79
N GLY A 42 3.91 2.12 -5.88
CA GLY A 42 4.94 1.29 -6.51
C GLY A 42 5.37 0.15 -5.59
N ALA A 43 4.93 -1.08 -5.89
CA ALA A 43 5.32 -2.27 -5.12
C ALA A 43 6.76 -2.68 -5.46
N CYS A 44 7.72 -2.20 -4.64
CA CYS A 44 9.16 -2.23 -4.94
C CYS A 44 9.90 -3.48 -4.45
N LYS A 45 9.19 -4.47 -3.93
CA LYS A 45 9.76 -5.75 -3.48
C LYS A 45 10.78 -6.31 -4.48
N ARG A 46 12.05 -6.52 -4.01
CA ARG A 46 13.17 -7.06 -4.78
C ARG A 46 13.49 -6.27 -6.06
N GLN A 47 13.22 -4.98 -6.07
CA GLN A 47 13.62 -4.13 -7.19
C GLN A 47 14.97 -3.45 -6.91
N PRO A 48 15.80 -3.26 -7.94
CA PRO A 48 17.05 -2.51 -7.81
C PRO A 48 16.78 -1.08 -7.36
N LEU A 49 17.67 -0.53 -6.52
CA LEU A 49 17.57 0.84 -6.02
C LEU A 49 17.47 1.87 -7.16
N SER A 50 18.18 1.64 -8.27
CA SER A 50 18.14 2.52 -9.44
C SER A 50 16.75 2.61 -10.07
N ARG A 51 16.00 1.50 -10.16
CA ARG A 51 14.63 1.52 -10.69
C ARG A 51 13.66 2.20 -9.73
N ILE A 52 13.84 2.00 -8.41
CA ILE A 52 13.03 2.68 -7.40
C ILE A 52 13.29 4.18 -7.45
N ALA A 53 14.56 4.60 -7.52
CA ALA A 53 14.93 6.01 -7.65
C ALA A 53 14.37 6.62 -8.94
N ALA A 54 14.44 5.90 -10.07
CA ALA A 54 13.87 6.35 -11.35
C ALA A 54 12.36 6.63 -11.23
N ALA A 55 11.61 5.75 -10.60
CA ALA A 55 10.17 5.94 -10.41
C ALA A 55 9.86 7.17 -9.54
N VAL A 56 10.62 7.39 -8.47
CA VAL A 56 10.43 8.57 -7.60
C VAL A 56 10.79 9.86 -8.32
N VAL A 57 11.89 9.88 -9.10
CA VAL A 57 12.30 11.02 -9.93
C VAL A 57 11.24 11.32 -11.00
N ALA A 58 10.59 10.29 -11.55
CA ALA A 58 9.46 10.43 -12.49
C ALA A 58 8.14 10.84 -11.78
N GLY A 59 8.19 11.12 -10.47
CA GLY A 59 7.06 11.65 -9.69
C GLY A 59 6.17 10.59 -9.04
N LEU A 60 6.67 9.38 -8.79
CA LEU A 60 5.97 8.42 -7.94
C LEU A 60 6.12 8.83 -6.47
N ASN A 61 5.01 9.01 -5.77
CA ASN A 61 4.98 9.57 -4.41
C ASN A 61 4.78 8.52 -3.31
N GLU A 62 4.39 7.29 -3.64
CA GLU A 62 4.19 6.21 -2.67
C GLU A 62 4.87 4.91 -3.11
N LEU A 63 5.60 4.31 -2.19
CA LEU A 63 6.27 3.01 -2.35
C LEU A 63 5.66 2.00 -1.39
N GLY A 64 5.44 0.79 -1.87
CA GLY A 64 4.96 -0.33 -1.07
C GLY A 64 6.01 -1.43 -0.94
N GLU A 65 6.25 -1.89 0.29
CA GLU A 65 7.18 -2.97 0.58
C GLU A 65 6.52 -4.10 1.34
N ASN A 66 6.96 -5.33 1.05
CA ASN A 66 6.40 -6.53 1.66
C ASN A 66 7.15 -6.98 2.93
N TYR A 67 8.40 -6.57 3.09
CA TYR A 67 9.27 -7.00 4.18
C TYR A 67 9.98 -5.83 4.84
N VAL A 68 9.90 -5.77 6.16
CA VAL A 68 10.56 -4.73 6.96
C VAL A 68 12.08 -4.70 6.69
N GLN A 69 12.69 -5.87 6.54
CA GLN A 69 14.13 -6.00 6.32
C GLN A 69 14.59 -5.38 4.99
N GLU A 70 13.77 -5.44 3.93
CA GLU A 70 14.12 -4.85 2.63
C GLU A 70 14.22 -3.32 2.74
N THR A 71 13.41 -2.69 3.59
CA THR A 71 13.48 -1.23 3.81
C THR A 71 14.70 -0.78 4.63
N GLU A 72 15.36 -1.67 5.38
CA GLU A 72 16.53 -1.32 6.19
C GLU A 72 17.68 -0.72 5.39
N SER A 73 17.93 -1.26 4.21
CA SER A 73 18.99 -0.80 3.32
C SER A 73 18.47 0.13 2.22
N VAL A 74 17.28 -0.15 1.70
CA VAL A 74 16.74 0.56 0.52
C VAL A 74 16.29 1.97 0.88
N ARG A 75 15.54 2.16 1.98
CA ARG A 75 14.99 3.46 2.34
C ARG A 75 16.10 4.51 2.63
N PRO A 76 17.09 4.27 3.51
CA PRO A 76 18.14 5.25 3.75
C PRO A 76 18.98 5.56 2.53
N ALA A 77 19.30 4.54 1.71
CA ALA A 77 20.06 4.73 0.48
C ALA A 77 19.28 5.58 -0.55
N LEU A 78 17.98 5.32 -0.71
CA LEU A 78 17.11 6.11 -1.58
C LEU A 78 17.02 7.56 -1.09
N GLU A 79 16.72 7.78 0.19
CA GLU A 79 16.58 9.11 0.77
C GLU A 79 17.87 9.94 0.64
N ALA A 80 19.05 9.32 0.83
CA ALA A 80 20.32 9.98 0.60
C ALA A 80 20.50 10.42 -0.85
N LEU A 81 20.22 9.52 -1.82
CA LEU A 81 20.30 9.82 -3.25
C LEU A 81 19.35 10.95 -3.69
N LEU A 82 18.13 10.94 -3.16
CA LEU A 82 17.12 11.95 -3.47
C LEU A 82 17.48 13.31 -2.87
N LYS A 83 17.98 13.32 -1.62
CA LYS A 83 18.40 14.54 -0.90
C LYS A 83 19.51 15.27 -1.65
N GLU A 84 20.53 14.56 -2.14
CA GLU A 84 21.63 15.14 -2.93
C GLU A 84 21.13 15.90 -4.15
N ARG A 85 19.93 15.62 -4.65
CA ARG A 85 19.34 16.18 -5.88
C ARG A 85 18.11 17.05 -5.63
N GLY A 86 17.77 17.30 -4.37
CA GLY A 86 16.61 18.12 -4.02
C GLY A 86 15.27 17.48 -4.39
N VAL A 87 15.22 16.15 -4.55
CA VAL A 87 13.99 15.42 -4.85
C VAL A 87 13.30 15.03 -3.53
N ARG A 88 11.99 15.27 -3.46
CA ARG A 88 11.19 14.93 -2.27
C ARG A 88 11.13 13.40 -2.10
N PRO A 89 11.37 12.87 -0.89
CA PRO A 89 11.25 11.45 -0.63
C PRO A 89 9.79 10.99 -0.71
N PRO A 90 9.55 9.75 -1.17
CA PRO A 90 8.21 9.15 -1.22
C PRO A 90 7.75 8.74 0.18
N ARG A 91 6.43 8.53 0.33
CA ARG A 91 5.88 7.85 1.50
C ARG A 91 6.07 6.33 1.35
N TRP A 92 6.27 5.65 2.47
CA TRP A 92 6.48 4.20 2.52
C TRP A 92 5.30 3.48 3.16
N ARG A 93 4.79 2.47 2.48
CA ARG A 93 3.69 1.63 2.95
C ARG A 93 4.15 0.19 3.17
N MET A 94 3.86 -0.38 4.33
CA MET A 94 3.98 -1.82 4.57
C MET A 94 2.73 -2.49 4.00
N ILE A 95 2.89 -3.22 2.89
CA ILE A 95 1.79 -3.90 2.17
C ILE A 95 1.86 -5.43 2.28
N GLY A 96 2.85 -5.97 2.98
CA GLY A 96 2.99 -7.39 3.27
C GLY A 96 2.59 -7.74 4.70
N HIS A 97 2.46 -9.03 5.00
CA HIS A 97 2.13 -9.49 6.36
C HIS A 97 3.19 -9.07 7.37
N LEU A 98 2.76 -8.40 8.45
CA LEU A 98 3.65 -7.91 9.50
C LEU A 98 3.65 -8.83 10.72
N GLN A 99 4.79 -9.39 11.06
CA GLN A 99 5.01 -10.12 12.30
C GLN A 99 5.11 -9.15 13.49
N ARG A 100 4.47 -9.49 14.63
CA ARG A 100 4.45 -8.61 15.81
C ARG A 100 5.84 -8.23 16.33
N ASN A 101 6.82 -9.15 16.28
CA ASN A 101 8.20 -8.90 16.71
C ASN A 101 8.94 -7.87 15.84
N LYS A 102 8.40 -7.53 14.66
CA LYS A 102 8.93 -6.50 13.75
C LYS A 102 8.21 -5.14 13.88
N ALA A 103 7.26 -5.03 14.79
CA ALA A 103 6.46 -3.79 14.97
C ALA A 103 7.32 -2.56 15.25
N ARG A 104 8.37 -2.67 16.09
CA ARG A 104 9.30 -1.57 16.37
C ARG A 104 9.99 -1.07 15.10
N ASP A 105 10.55 -1.99 14.32
CA ASP A 105 11.26 -1.65 13.09
C ASP A 105 10.29 -1.09 12.03
N ALA A 106 9.06 -1.61 11.99
CA ALA A 106 8.03 -1.14 11.07
C ALA A 106 7.59 0.30 11.37
N VAL A 107 7.36 0.65 12.65
CA VAL A 107 7.00 2.02 13.05
C VAL A 107 8.05 3.03 12.59
N ASN A 108 9.35 2.69 12.67
CA ASN A 108 10.43 3.59 12.28
C ASN A 108 10.63 3.69 10.75
N ARG A 109 10.09 2.75 9.97
CA ARG A 109 10.39 2.63 8.54
C ARG A 109 9.20 2.84 7.62
N PHE A 110 8.00 2.89 8.14
CA PHE A 110 6.81 3.06 7.32
C PHE A 110 5.96 4.23 7.78
N ASP A 111 5.37 4.92 6.82
CA ASP A 111 4.42 6.00 7.06
C ASP A 111 3.00 5.42 7.20
N THR A 112 2.76 4.22 6.62
CA THR A 112 1.48 3.52 6.68
C THR A 112 1.71 2.01 6.77
N ILE A 113 0.88 1.30 7.54
CA ILE A 113 0.87 -0.17 7.59
C ILE A 113 -0.52 -0.66 7.16
N ASP A 114 -0.63 -1.22 5.96
CA ASP A 114 -1.90 -1.65 5.35
C ASP A 114 -2.37 -3.05 5.80
N SER A 115 -1.58 -3.75 6.60
CA SER A 115 -1.73 -5.20 6.84
C SER A 115 -2.06 -5.57 8.29
N ILE A 116 -2.82 -4.74 9.00
CA ILE A 116 -3.31 -5.10 10.32
C ILE A 116 -4.36 -6.20 10.19
N ASP A 117 -4.11 -7.34 10.81
CA ASP A 117 -4.97 -8.52 10.76
C ASP A 117 -5.35 -9.07 12.15
N ARG A 118 -4.96 -8.37 13.23
CA ARG A 118 -5.26 -8.79 14.63
C ARG A 118 -4.98 -7.68 15.62
N ILE A 119 -5.77 -7.66 16.69
CA ILE A 119 -5.65 -6.63 17.75
C ILE A 119 -4.28 -6.66 18.44
N LYS A 120 -3.66 -7.84 18.64
CA LYS A 120 -2.34 -7.96 19.27
C LYS A 120 -1.24 -7.24 18.49
N LEU A 121 -1.37 -7.14 17.16
CA LEU A 121 -0.46 -6.35 16.32
C LEU A 121 -0.75 -4.86 16.46
N ALA A 122 -2.01 -4.45 16.41
CA ALA A 122 -2.40 -3.06 16.60
C ALA A 122 -1.93 -2.49 17.94
N VAL A 123 -2.14 -3.22 19.04
CA VAL A 123 -1.67 -2.83 20.39
C VAL A 123 -0.15 -2.65 20.42
N GLU A 124 0.63 -3.57 19.82
CA GLU A 124 2.09 -3.44 19.80
C GLU A 124 2.53 -2.23 18.95
N LEU A 125 1.89 -2.00 17.80
CA LEU A 125 2.18 -0.83 16.96
C LEU A 125 1.85 0.48 17.68
N ASN A 126 0.70 0.54 18.37
CA ASN A 126 0.33 1.71 19.18
C ASN A 126 1.40 2.03 20.23
N LYS A 127 1.79 1.02 21.02
CA LYS A 127 2.84 1.16 22.02
C LYS A 127 4.15 1.69 21.43
N ARG A 128 4.55 1.21 20.22
CA ARG A 128 5.77 1.67 19.56
C ARG A 128 5.63 3.07 18.99
N SER A 129 4.48 3.40 18.40
CA SER A 129 4.20 4.73 17.87
C SER A 129 4.15 5.78 18.98
N GLU A 130 3.54 5.46 20.12
CA GLU A 130 3.54 6.30 21.32
C GLU A 130 4.96 6.59 21.82
N ALA A 131 5.82 5.55 21.90
CA ALA A 131 7.21 5.70 22.32
C ALA A 131 8.05 6.58 21.36
N GLU A 132 7.69 6.64 20.07
CA GLU A 132 8.32 7.52 19.07
C GLU A 132 7.59 8.88 18.95
N GLY A 133 6.59 9.15 19.78
CA GLY A 133 5.83 10.42 19.78
C GLY A 133 5.10 10.71 18.48
N ARG A 134 4.62 9.67 17.75
CA ARG A 134 3.95 9.84 16.44
C ARG A 134 2.63 9.08 16.37
N THR A 135 1.73 9.56 15.53
CA THR A 135 0.55 8.81 15.09
C THR A 135 0.87 8.06 13.80
N LEU A 136 0.59 6.76 13.78
CA LEU A 136 0.82 5.87 12.64
C LEU A 136 -0.50 5.61 11.89
N ASP A 137 -0.50 5.82 10.58
CA ASP A 137 -1.61 5.44 9.70
C ASP A 137 -1.63 3.91 9.52
N VAL A 138 -2.80 3.29 9.69
CA VAL A 138 -2.95 1.84 9.55
C VAL A 138 -4.19 1.47 8.74
N GLY A 139 -4.09 0.36 8.00
CA GLY A 139 -5.21 -0.27 7.30
C GLY A 139 -5.44 -1.71 7.78
N PHE A 140 -6.68 -2.17 7.75
CA PHE A 140 -6.99 -3.57 8.05
C PHE A 140 -6.90 -4.41 6.78
N GLN A 141 -6.18 -5.53 6.88
CA GLN A 141 -6.17 -6.53 5.82
C GLN A 141 -7.35 -7.47 5.97
N ILE A 142 -8.20 -7.51 4.93
CA ILE A 142 -9.43 -8.31 4.91
C ILE A 142 -9.24 -9.53 4.00
N ALA A 143 -9.54 -10.72 4.49
CA ALA A 143 -9.52 -11.98 3.76
C ALA A 143 -10.82 -12.12 2.96
N LEU A 144 -10.75 -11.89 1.65
CA LEU A 144 -11.90 -11.98 0.71
C LEU A 144 -11.69 -13.02 -0.40
N SER A 145 -10.63 -13.83 -0.31
CA SER A 145 -10.42 -14.97 -1.21
C SER A 145 -10.78 -16.27 -0.51
N ALA A 146 -11.23 -17.26 -1.28
CA ALA A 146 -11.48 -18.62 -0.77
C ALA A 146 -10.20 -19.40 -0.42
N GLU A 147 -9.03 -18.84 -0.67
CA GLU A 147 -7.75 -19.46 -0.35
C GLU A 147 -7.45 -19.29 1.15
N GLU A 148 -7.61 -20.34 1.94
CA GLU A 148 -7.44 -20.38 3.41
C GLU A 148 -6.07 -19.91 3.91
N GLN A 149 -5.05 -19.83 3.05
CA GLN A 149 -3.68 -19.47 3.41
C GLN A 149 -3.36 -17.97 3.30
N LYS A 150 -4.30 -17.12 2.85
CA LYS A 150 -4.04 -15.68 2.74
C LYS A 150 -4.27 -14.99 4.07
N ALA A 151 -3.28 -14.18 4.49
CA ALA A 151 -3.37 -13.34 5.70
C ALA A 151 -4.54 -12.35 5.60
N GLY A 152 -5.09 -11.99 6.74
CA GLY A 152 -6.20 -11.03 6.88
C GLY A 152 -7.26 -11.54 7.85
N ILE A 153 -8.06 -10.63 8.37
CA ILE A 153 -9.26 -10.96 9.17
C ILE A 153 -10.44 -11.24 8.25
N ARG A 154 -11.38 -12.02 8.73
CA ARG A 154 -12.66 -12.20 8.04
C ARG A 154 -13.47 -10.90 8.09
N PRO A 155 -14.31 -10.60 7.06
CA PRO A 155 -15.14 -9.39 7.05
C PRO A 155 -15.97 -9.19 8.32
N GLU A 156 -16.47 -10.27 8.90
CA GLU A 156 -17.33 -10.28 10.09
C GLU A 156 -16.57 -9.84 11.36
N GLU A 157 -15.24 -9.97 11.36
CA GLU A 157 -14.36 -9.60 12.48
C GLU A 157 -13.94 -8.13 12.44
N ALA A 158 -14.06 -7.48 11.28
CA ALA A 158 -13.60 -6.11 11.11
C ALA A 158 -14.27 -5.08 12.03
N PRO A 159 -15.59 -5.14 12.31
CA PRO A 159 -16.22 -4.23 13.28
C PRO A 159 -15.66 -4.37 14.70
N ALA A 160 -15.41 -5.59 15.15
CA ALA A 160 -14.83 -5.83 16.47
C ALA A 160 -13.38 -5.36 16.57
N LEU A 161 -12.59 -5.53 15.50
CA LEU A 161 -11.22 -5.00 15.45
C LEU A 161 -11.21 -3.47 15.45
N LEU A 162 -12.11 -2.82 14.70
CA LEU A 162 -12.25 -1.36 14.69
C LEU A 162 -12.57 -0.83 16.10
N GLU A 163 -13.55 -1.41 16.78
CA GLU A 163 -13.91 -1.03 18.15
C GLU A 163 -12.73 -1.22 19.11
N ALA A 164 -12.01 -2.33 19.00
CA ALA A 164 -10.83 -2.59 19.83
C ALA A 164 -9.66 -1.63 19.56
N CYS A 165 -9.59 -1.02 18.37
CA CYS A 165 -8.57 -0.03 18.03
C CYS A 165 -8.92 1.39 18.52
N ARG A 166 -10.15 1.70 18.89
CA ARG A 166 -10.57 3.06 19.33
C ARG A 166 -9.72 3.64 20.46
N PRO A 167 -9.34 2.89 21.51
CA PRO A 167 -8.49 3.44 22.58
C PRO A 167 -7.02 3.58 22.20
N LEU A 168 -6.61 3.21 20.98
CA LEU A 168 -5.23 3.20 20.54
C LEU A 168 -4.89 4.56 19.87
N GLU A 169 -4.70 5.61 20.66
CA GLU A 169 -4.60 7.02 20.24
C GLU A 169 -3.40 7.32 19.31
N SER A 170 -2.35 6.49 19.37
CA SER A 170 -1.19 6.60 18.47
C SER A 170 -1.37 5.85 17.14
N LEU A 171 -2.57 5.30 16.87
CA LEU A 171 -2.95 4.74 15.58
C LEU A 171 -4.14 5.50 14.98
N ARG A 172 -4.10 5.68 13.67
CA ARG A 172 -5.23 6.17 12.89
C ARG A 172 -5.62 5.12 11.85
N VAL A 173 -6.81 4.54 11.99
CA VAL A 173 -7.31 3.54 11.03
C VAL A 173 -7.85 4.25 9.81
N ILE A 174 -7.14 4.20 8.69
CA ILE A 174 -7.43 5.00 7.50
C ILE A 174 -8.05 4.22 6.34
N GLY A 175 -8.10 2.89 6.39
CA GLY A 175 -8.63 2.12 5.27
C GLY A 175 -8.61 0.62 5.44
N LEU A 176 -9.02 -0.03 4.36
CA LEU A 176 -9.01 -1.48 4.22
C LEU A 176 -8.11 -1.90 3.06
N MET A 177 -7.52 -3.08 3.16
CA MET A 177 -6.69 -3.69 2.13
C MET A 177 -7.14 -5.13 1.88
N THR A 178 -7.09 -5.58 0.61
CA THR A 178 -7.27 -6.99 0.28
C THR A 178 -6.34 -7.46 -0.83
N LEU A 179 -6.10 -8.77 -0.85
CA LEU A 179 -5.38 -9.49 -1.90
C LEU A 179 -6.34 -10.57 -2.44
N PRO A 180 -7.11 -10.29 -3.51
CA PRO A 180 -8.11 -11.22 -4.02
C PRO A 180 -7.48 -12.41 -4.75
N SER A 181 -8.33 -13.32 -5.24
CA SER A 181 -7.98 -14.32 -6.23
C SER A 181 -7.53 -13.67 -7.53
N ALA A 182 -6.67 -14.33 -8.30
CA ALA A 182 -6.23 -13.87 -9.62
C ALA A 182 -7.32 -13.98 -10.69
N GLU A 183 -8.43 -14.68 -10.41
CA GLU A 183 -9.55 -14.83 -11.34
C GLU A 183 -10.37 -13.52 -11.38
N PRO A 184 -10.54 -12.86 -12.57
CA PRO A 184 -11.11 -11.51 -12.68
C PRO A 184 -12.51 -11.35 -12.10
N LYS A 185 -13.40 -12.36 -12.26
CA LYS A 185 -14.76 -12.30 -11.72
C LYS A 185 -14.75 -12.36 -10.19
N GLN A 186 -13.90 -13.20 -9.60
CA GLN A 186 -13.74 -13.31 -8.14
C GLN A 186 -13.08 -12.06 -7.58
N ALA A 187 -12.09 -11.49 -8.28
CA ALA A 187 -11.47 -10.23 -7.91
C ALA A 187 -12.50 -9.09 -7.84
N ARG A 188 -13.38 -8.95 -8.84
CA ARG A 188 -14.46 -7.95 -8.86
C ARG A 188 -15.40 -8.10 -7.66
N ILE A 189 -15.81 -9.32 -7.36
CA ILE A 189 -16.68 -9.59 -6.20
C ILE A 189 -15.98 -9.19 -4.90
N ALA A 190 -14.71 -9.57 -4.74
CA ALA A 190 -13.93 -9.23 -3.55
C ALA A 190 -13.75 -7.71 -3.39
N PHE A 191 -13.44 -6.98 -4.47
CA PHE A 191 -13.28 -5.53 -4.41
C PHE A 191 -14.59 -4.81 -4.03
N ARG A 192 -15.71 -5.23 -4.60
CA ARG A 192 -17.03 -4.71 -4.24
C ARG A 192 -17.35 -4.95 -2.77
N ARG A 193 -17.13 -6.17 -2.28
CA ARG A 193 -17.34 -6.52 -0.87
C ARG A 193 -16.44 -5.70 0.07
N LEU A 194 -15.20 -5.41 -0.35
CA LEU A 194 -14.30 -4.56 0.45
C LEU A 194 -14.84 -3.13 0.55
N ARG A 195 -15.35 -2.57 -0.55
CA ARG A 195 -15.96 -1.24 -0.56
C ARG A 195 -17.21 -1.20 0.34
N GLU A 196 -18.11 -2.14 0.18
CA GLU A 196 -19.34 -2.23 1.01
C GLU A 196 -19.01 -2.38 2.51
N LEU A 197 -17.97 -3.14 2.84
CA LEU A 197 -17.49 -3.27 4.22
C LEU A 197 -16.93 -1.92 4.74
N ARG A 198 -16.11 -1.22 3.94
CA ARG A 198 -15.61 0.12 4.30
C ARG A 198 -16.77 1.07 4.57
N ASP A 199 -17.74 1.14 3.66
CA ASP A 199 -18.90 2.04 3.76
C ASP A 199 -19.74 1.74 5.03
N THR A 200 -19.87 0.45 5.38
CA THR A 200 -20.52 0.01 6.62
C THR A 200 -19.72 0.41 7.86
N LEU A 201 -18.39 0.27 7.83
CA LEU A 201 -17.52 0.62 8.97
C LEU A 201 -17.43 2.12 9.18
N GLN A 202 -17.49 2.93 8.11
CA GLN A 202 -17.50 4.40 8.20
C GLN A 202 -18.67 4.95 9.04
N GLN A 203 -19.77 4.23 9.11
CA GLN A 203 -20.94 4.59 9.91
C GLN A 203 -20.80 4.23 11.42
N LYS A 204 -19.69 3.58 11.79
CA LYS A 204 -19.41 3.18 13.17
C LYS A 204 -18.45 4.17 13.83
N ALA A 205 -18.53 4.30 15.15
CA ALA A 205 -17.57 5.09 15.91
C ALA A 205 -16.14 4.58 15.70
N GLY A 206 -15.21 5.49 15.36
CA GLY A 206 -13.83 5.18 14.99
C GLY A 206 -13.63 4.84 13.52
N GLY A 207 -14.70 4.83 12.71
CA GLY A 207 -14.66 4.58 11.27
C GLY A 207 -14.56 5.83 10.40
N GLU A 208 -14.63 7.01 10.97
CA GLU A 208 -14.72 8.31 10.27
C GLU A 208 -13.52 8.56 9.33
N SER A 209 -12.36 8.01 9.65
CA SER A 209 -11.12 8.14 8.86
C SER A 209 -10.90 7.05 7.81
N LEU A 210 -11.80 6.05 7.71
CA LEU A 210 -11.70 4.93 6.75
C LEU A 210 -11.98 5.36 5.32
N GLN A 211 -11.05 6.11 4.71
CA GLN A 211 -11.21 6.61 3.34
C GLN A 211 -10.53 5.74 2.28
N GLN A 212 -9.54 4.93 2.69
CA GLN A 212 -8.69 4.22 1.74
C GLN A 212 -9.18 2.79 1.46
N LEU A 213 -9.16 2.43 0.16
CA LEU A 213 -9.33 1.07 -0.34
C LEU A 213 -8.08 0.69 -1.12
N SER A 214 -7.15 -0.03 -0.44
CA SER A 214 -5.91 -0.53 -1.02
C SER A 214 -6.18 -1.90 -1.66
N MET A 215 -6.45 -1.90 -2.96
CA MET A 215 -6.81 -3.09 -3.73
C MET A 215 -6.47 -2.92 -5.21
N GLY A 216 -6.17 -4.02 -5.90
CA GLY A 216 -5.74 -4.02 -7.29
C GLY A 216 -4.23 -4.03 -7.46
N MET A 217 -3.77 -4.89 -8.37
CA MET A 217 -2.37 -5.09 -8.76
C MET A 217 -2.26 -4.99 -10.29
N SER A 218 -1.07 -5.25 -10.86
CA SER A 218 -0.82 -5.12 -12.30
C SER A 218 -1.84 -5.83 -13.21
N GLY A 219 -2.44 -6.93 -12.76
CA GLY A 219 -3.41 -7.71 -13.56
C GLY A 219 -4.88 -7.31 -13.39
N ASP A 220 -5.23 -6.59 -12.34
CA ASP A 220 -6.63 -6.36 -11.96
C ASP A 220 -6.94 -4.92 -11.46
N PHE A 221 -5.95 -4.00 -11.51
CA PHE A 221 -6.12 -2.63 -11.01
C PHE A 221 -7.27 -1.86 -11.70
N LYS A 222 -7.54 -2.12 -12.99
CA LYS A 222 -8.65 -1.48 -13.70
C LYS A 222 -9.99 -1.90 -13.08
N ILE A 223 -10.15 -3.20 -12.80
CA ILE A 223 -11.34 -3.72 -12.12
C ILE A 223 -11.44 -3.13 -10.71
N ALA A 224 -10.31 -3.01 -10.00
CA ALA A 224 -10.28 -2.40 -8.68
C ALA A 224 -10.73 -0.93 -8.70
N ILE A 225 -10.28 -0.14 -9.69
CA ILE A 225 -10.70 1.26 -9.88
C ILE A 225 -12.21 1.35 -10.14
N GLU A 226 -12.75 0.48 -11.01
CA GLU A 226 -14.19 0.39 -11.29
C GLU A 226 -15.00 0.08 -10.03
N GLU A 227 -14.44 -0.69 -9.10
CA GLU A 227 -15.09 -1.05 -7.83
C GLU A 227 -14.71 -0.10 -6.68
N GLY A 228 -14.04 1.04 -6.95
CA GLY A 228 -13.81 2.10 -5.98
C GLY A 228 -12.44 2.12 -5.30
N ALA A 229 -11.42 1.43 -5.83
CA ALA A 229 -10.06 1.52 -5.28
C ALA A 229 -9.58 2.97 -5.20
N THR A 230 -8.94 3.31 -4.08
CA THR A 230 -8.23 4.58 -3.91
C THR A 230 -6.71 4.40 -3.98
N HIS A 231 -6.21 3.18 -3.77
CA HIS A 231 -4.80 2.84 -3.87
C HIS A 231 -4.65 1.55 -4.68
N VAL A 232 -3.88 1.62 -5.77
CA VAL A 232 -3.52 0.45 -6.59
C VAL A 232 -2.04 0.16 -6.45
N ARG A 233 -1.66 -1.13 -6.28
CA ARG A 233 -0.30 -1.56 -5.97
C ARG A 233 0.35 -2.21 -7.18
N ILE A 234 1.18 -1.47 -7.88
CA ILE A 234 1.76 -1.89 -9.16
C ILE A 234 3.25 -2.22 -8.98
N GLY A 235 3.63 -3.45 -9.30
CA GLY A 235 5.02 -3.92 -9.25
C GLY A 235 5.62 -4.13 -10.64
N SER A 236 5.42 -5.32 -11.22
CA SER A 236 6.06 -5.70 -12.49
C SER A 236 5.73 -4.81 -13.68
N ALA A 237 4.51 -4.28 -13.77
CA ALA A 237 4.14 -3.37 -14.84
C ALA A 237 4.92 -2.03 -14.75
N LEU A 238 5.32 -1.59 -13.56
CA LEU A 238 6.10 -0.37 -13.35
C LEU A 238 7.61 -0.63 -13.43
N PHE A 239 8.10 -1.55 -12.62
CA PHE A 239 9.54 -1.76 -12.43
C PHE A 239 10.13 -2.83 -13.38
N GLY A 240 9.29 -3.65 -14.00
CA GLY A 240 9.71 -4.84 -14.74
C GLY A 240 9.96 -6.06 -13.84
N ASP A 241 10.61 -7.07 -14.39
CA ASP A 241 10.88 -8.32 -13.68
C ASP A 241 11.75 -8.09 -12.44
N ARG A 242 11.50 -8.93 -11.45
CA ARG A 242 12.23 -8.92 -10.17
C ARG A 242 13.62 -9.51 -10.38
N THR A 243 14.59 -9.01 -9.60
CA THR A 243 15.90 -9.63 -9.51
C THR A 243 15.74 -11.06 -8.94
N PRO A 244 16.29 -12.09 -9.60
CA PRO A 244 16.34 -13.43 -9.04
C PRO A 244 16.99 -13.45 -7.65
N ARG A 245 16.66 -14.48 -6.86
CA ARG A 245 17.34 -14.74 -5.58
C ARG A 245 18.71 -15.31 -5.79
#